data_ada796a9e1286ac87d48ffcb64a395a5
#
_entry.id   ada796a9e1286ac87d48ffcb64a395a5
#
_cell.length_a   1.000
_cell.length_b   1.000
_cell.length_c   1.000
_cell.angle_alpha   90.00
_cell.angle_beta   90.00
_cell.angle_gamma   90.00
#
_symmetry.space_group_name_H-M   'P 1'
#
loop_
_entity.id
_entity.type
_entity.pdbx_description
1 polymer ?
#
loop_
_entity_poly.entity_id
_entity_poly.type
_entity_poly.pdbx_seq_one_letter_code
_entity_poly.pdbx_strand_id
1 'polypeptide(L)'
;MFQVRDYSLLSFFYFMSTSTIITAAGKNSRMRKDQLSRGIELTNKLILPFNNKTVIETTIDNALSLNIDECIVVLGHYANEIKDAIFENYKDKVKFIENDPVDVGLSVSLYNGLSNSTSDFALCITADQPTVTAETFRNMIEVSQSSEDPYNTISILRRRKTGWLDTAEGLGMPFVAPRENLMRYLENENDNLNPILRKIFDDGYKFYGIKEKNEKELLNINHYDDYLKLLD
;
A
#
# COMPACT_ATOMS: atom_id res chain seq x y z
N MET A 1 19.79 -15.10 53.69
CA MET A 1 19.58 -13.78 53.04
C MET A 1 19.84 -13.94 51.56
N PHE A 2 18.83 -14.33 50.81
CA PHE A 2 18.95 -14.56 49.36
C PHE A 2 18.55 -13.28 48.66
N GLN A 3 19.51 -12.63 47.96
CA GLN A 3 19.24 -11.52 47.05
C GLN A 3 18.51 -12.06 45.83
N VAL A 4 17.25 -11.65 45.70
CA VAL A 4 16.50 -11.77 44.44
C VAL A 4 17.11 -10.77 43.48
N ARG A 5 17.81 -11.25 42.44
CA ARG A 5 18.21 -10.43 41.31
C ARG A 5 16.96 -10.13 40.48
N ASP A 6 16.57 -8.87 40.55
CA ASP A 6 15.56 -8.28 39.70
C ASP A 6 16.07 -8.29 38.25
N TYR A 7 15.62 -9.26 37.49
CA TYR A 7 15.76 -9.22 36.05
C TYR A 7 14.69 -8.29 35.50
N SER A 8 14.97 -6.98 35.54
CA SER A 8 14.21 -6.03 34.76
C SER A 8 14.29 -6.49 33.31
N LEU A 9 13.17 -6.97 32.82
CA LEU A 9 12.90 -7.24 31.41
C LEU A 9 13.11 -5.94 30.62
N LEU A 10 14.32 -5.66 30.22
CA LEU A 10 14.59 -4.86 29.02
C LEU A 10 14.01 -5.67 27.86
N SER A 11 12.72 -5.48 27.61
CA SER A 11 12.14 -5.84 26.32
C SER A 11 12.91 -5.04 25.27
N PHE A 12 13.89 -5.67 24.64
CA PHE A 12 14.40 -5.22 23.36
C PHE A 12 13.19 -5.25 22.43
N PHE A 13 12.51 -4.12 22.30
CA PHE A 13 11.66 -3.88 21.15
C PHE A 13 12.59 -3.94 19.94
N TYR A 14 12.67 -5.10 19.32
CA TYR A 14 13.21 -5.24 17.99
C TYR A 14 12.31 -4.37 17.11
N PHE A 15 12.77 -3.20 16.73
CA PHE A 15 12.09 -2.35 15.76
C PHE A 15 12.15 -3.13 14.45
N MET A 16 11.03 -3.78 14.08
CA MET A 16 10.92 -4.47 12.80
C MET A 16 10.89 -3.40 11.71
N SER A 17 11.84 -3.48 10.80
CA SER A 17 11.95 -2.55 9.68
C SER A 17 10.72 -2.62 8.77
N THR A 18 10.30 -1.48 8.24
CA THR A 18 9.12 -1.38 7.37
C THR A 18 9.43 -0.59 6.12
N SER A 19 9.16 -1.15 4.96
CA SER A 19 9.12 -0.43 3.69
C SER A 19 7.68 -0.12 3.28
N THR A 20 7.50 0.97 2.53
CA THR A 20 6.25 1.22 1.81
C THR A 20 6.42 0.92 0.34
N ILE A 21 5.53 0.08 -0.21
CA ILE A 21 5.45 -0.25 -1.63
C ILE A 21 4.21 0.40 -2.22
N ILE A 22 4.40 1.39 -3.10
CA ILE A 22 3.34 2.14 -3.75
C ILE A 22 3.21 1.67 -5.19
N THR A 23 2.11 1.01 -5.54
CA THR A 23 1.86 0.58 -6.92
C THR A 23 1.20 1.70 -7.73
N ALA A 24 1.88 2.13 -8.81
CA ALA A 24 1.48 3.20 -9.72
C ALA A 24 1.52 2.75 -11.20
N ALA A 25 1.37 1.44 -11.45
CA ALA A 25 1.59 0.82 -12.77
C ALA A 25 0.33 0.67 -13.63
N GLY A 26 -0.84 1.11 -13.17
CA GLY A 26 -2.14 0.83 -13.77
C GLY A 26 -2.35 1.48 -15.16
N LYS A 27 -3.19 0.84 -15.99
CA LYS A 27 -3.54 1.28 -17.38
C LYS A 27 -4.40 2.55 -17.46
N ASN A 28 -4.94 3.03 -16.36
CA ASN A 28 -5.82 4.22 -16.31
C ASN A 28 -7.05 4.16 -17.24
N SER A 29 -7.45 2.98 -17.70
CA SER A 29 -8.43 2.81 -18.79
C SER A 29 -9.83 3.29 -18.45
N ARG A 30 -10.30 3.09 -17.22
CA ARG A 30 -11.64 3.55 -16.77
C ARG A 30 -11.71 5.07 -16.71
N MET A 31 -10.73 5.72 -16.11
CA MET A 31 -10.62 7.17 -16.04
C MET A 31 -10.57 7.79 -17.45
N ARG A 32 -9.72 7.26 -18.33
CA ARG A 32 -9.62 7.73 -19.72
C ARG A 32 -10.92 7.61 -20.51
N LYS A 33 -11.67 6.50 -20.30
CA LYS A 33 -13.00 6.32 -20.91
C LYS A 33 -13.98 7.40 -20.44
N ASP A 34 -13.98 7.70 -19.15
CA ASP A 34 -14.86 8.73 -18.58
C ASP A 34 -14.47 10.14 -19.09
N GLN A 35 -13.19 10.46 -19.11
CA GLN A 35 -12.68 11.73 -19.65
C GLN A 35 -13.08 11.92 -21.13
N LEU A 36 -12.88 10.90 -21.95
CA LEU A 36 -13.29 10.92 -23.36
C LEU A 36 -14.80 11.15 -23.51
N SER A 37 -15.63 10.44 -22.76
CA SER A 37 -17.09 10.56 -22.84
C SER A 37 -17.61 11.93 -22.43
N ARG A 38 -16.84 12.68 -21.63
CA ARG A 38 -17.17 14.01 -21.11
C ARG A 38 -16.51 15.14 -21.90
N GLY A 39 -15.67 14.83 -22.90
CA GLY A 39 -14.90 15.84 -23.63
C GLY A 39 -13.84 16.54 -22.76
N ILE A 40 -13.33 15.86 -21.73
CA ILE A 40 -12.30 16.36 -20.81
C ILE A 40 -10.93 15.93 -21.35
N GLU A 41 -9.91 16.76 -21.14
CA GLU A 41 -8.54 16.44 -21.50
C GLU A 41 -8.07 15.13 -20.84
N LEU A 42 -7.38 14.30 -21.62
CA LEU A 42 -6.86 13.02 -21.16
C LEU A 42 -5.65 13.23 -20.25
N THR A 43 -5.86 13.07 -18.98
CA THR A 43 -4.83 13.18 -17.94
C THR A 43 -4.77 11.88 -17.12
N ASN A 44 -3.57 11.43 -16.77
CA ASN A 44 -3.43 10.30 -15.87
C ASN A 44 -4.01 10.67 -14.49
N LYS A 45 -4.84 9.78 -13.93
CA LYS A 45 -5.48 9.99 -12.63
C LYS A 45 -4.52 10.31 -11.48
N LEU A 46 -3.29 9.78 -11.57
CA LEU A 46 -2.27 9.94 -10.53
C LEU A 46 -1.64 11.33 -10.51
N ILE A 47 -1.66 12.04 -11.64
CA ILE A 47 -1.17 13.42 -11.73
C ILE A 47 -2.30 14.47 -11.72
N LEU A 48 -3.55 14.06 -11.51
CA LEU A 48 -4.65 15.01 -11.30
C LEU A 48 -4.39 15.84 -10.04
N PRO A 49 -4.75 17.14 -10.05
CA PRO A 49 -4.58 18.02 -8.90
C PRO A 49 -5.36 17.55 -7.67
N PHE A 50 -4.72 17.55 -6.50
CA PHE A 50 -5.35 17.22 -5.22
C PHE A 50 -4.65 17.97 -4.08
N ASN A 51 -5.36 18.86 -3.36
CA ASN A 51 -4.85 19.62 -2.22
C ASN A 51 -3.50 20.32 -2.48
N ASN A 52 -3.40 21.09 -3.55
CA ASN A 52 -2.19 21.80 -4.03
C ASN A 52 -1.02 20.89 -4.47
N LYS A 53 -1.25 19.61 -4.61
CA LYS A 53 -0.32 18.59 -5.12
C LYS A 53 -1.03 17.74 -6.16
N THR A 54 -0.40 16.67 -6.58
CA THR A 54 -1.06 15.63 -7.36
C THR A 54 -1.54 14.49 -6.44
N VAL A 55 -2.41 13.63 -6.96
CA VAL A 55 -2.91 12.43 -6.27
C VAL A 55 -1.74 11.57 -5.77
N ILE A 56 -0.76 11.29 -6.64
CA ILE A 56 0.39 10.45 -6.26
C ILE A 56 1.31 11.14 -5.27
N GLU A 57 1.56 12.45 -5.39
CA GLU A 57 2.38 13.20 -4.44
C GLU A 57 1.77 13.16 -3.04
N THR A 58 0.45 13.33 -2.93
CA THR A 58 -0.25 13.24 -1.64
C THR A 58 -0.11 11.84 -1.02
N THR A 59 -0.22 10.79 -1.84
CA THR A 59 -0.04 9.40 -1.36
C THR A 59 1.40 9.15 -0.90
N ILE A 60 2.40 9.64 -1.65
CA ILE A 60 3.82 9.52 -1.28
C ILE A 60 4.10 10.28 0.03
N ASP A 61 3.60 11.51 0.17
CA ASP A 61 3.81 12.30 1.38
C ASP A 61 3.21 11.66 2.62
N ASN A 62 2.00 11.09 2.52
CA ASN A 62 1.39 10.33 3.61
C ASN A 62 2.28 9.14 4.02
N ALA A 63 2.87 8.43 3.07
CA ALA A 63 3.82 7.36 3.34
C ALA A 63 5.12 7.87 3.96
N LEU A 64 5.73 8.91 3.40
CA LEU A 64 6.99 9.50 3.90
C LEU A 64 6.87 10.16 5.27
N SER A 65 5.65 10.49 5.71
CA SER A 65 5.40 11.02 7.06
C SER A 65 5.40 9.93 8.15
N LEU A 66 5.53 8.67 7.76
CA LEU A 66 5.72 7.55 8.66
C LEU A 66 7.22 7.39 9.00
N ASN A 67 7.50 6.68 10.09
CA ASN A 67 8.87 6.23 10.37
C ASN A 67 9.12 4.91 9.63
N ILE A 68 9.40 5.00 8.33
CA ILE A 68 9.67 3.88 7.44
C ILE A 68 11.12 3.89 6.96
N ASP A 69 11.67 2.73 6.67
CA ASP A 69 13.06 2.57 6.24
C ASP A 69 13.23 2.85 4.74
N GLU A 70 12.23 2.47 3.94
CA GLU A 70 12.27 2.59 2.48
C GLU A 70 10.89 2.98 1.94
N CYS A 71 10.86 3.83 0.91
CA CYS A 71 9.67 4.11 0.10
C CYS A 71 9.95 3.77 -1.36
N ILE A 72 9.18 2.85 -1.93
CA ILE A 72 9.38 2.34 -3.29
C ILE A 72 8.10 2.58 -4.09
N VAL A 73 8.22 3.26 -5.23
CA VAL A 73 7.14 3.48 -6.18
C VAL A 73 7.35 2.60 -7.41
N VAL A 74 6.40 1.71 -7.68
CA VAL A 74 6.42 0.81 -8.84
C VAL A 74 5.59 1.40 -9.96
N LEU A 75 6.26 1.74 -11.05
CA LEU A 75 5.72 2.37 -12.25
C LEU A 75 5.45 1.33 -13.34
N GLY A 76 4.62 1.70 -14.33
CA GLY A 76 4.28 0.86 -15.46
C GLY A 76 3.89 1.69 -16.69
N HIS A 77 2.66 1.54 -17.20
CA HIS A 77 2.20 2.12 -18.45
C HIS A 77 2.45 3.62 -18.65
N TYR A 78 2.51 4.39 -17.57
CA TYR A 78 2.69 5.85 -17.61
C TYR A 78 3.94 6.30 -16.84
N ALA A 79 4.99 5.46 -16.84
CA ALA A 79 6.20 5.71 -16.07
C ALA A 79 6.82 7.08 -16.36
N ASN A 80 6.98 7.44 -17.64
CA ASN A 80 7.57 8.72 -18.04
C ASN A 80 6.69 9.89 -17.59
N GLU A 81 5.38 9.85 -17.89
CA GLU A 81 4.45 10.92 -17.52
C GLU A 81 4.42 11.17 -16.00
N ILE A 82 4.42 10.10 -15.20
CA ILE A 82 4.45 10.20 -13.74
C ILE A 82 5.82 10.72 -13.28
N LYS A 83 6.92 10.21 -13.80
CA LYS A 83 8.27 10.69 -13.46
C LYS A 83 8.43 12.16 -13.79
N ASP A 84 8.04 12.60 -14.98
CA ASP A 84 8.14 14.01 -15.39
C ASP A 84 7.41 14.93 -14.40
N ALA A 85 6.30 14.45 -13.82
CA ALA A 85 5.52 15.23 -12.88
C ALA A 85 6.14 15.31 -11.47
N ILE A 86 6.79 14.24 -10.98
CA ILE A 86 7.13 14.13 -9.56
C ILE A 86 8.60 13.85 -9.25
N PHE A 87 9.42 13.41 -10.22
CA PHE A 87 10.76 12.88 -9.97
C PHE A 87 11.65 13.86 -9.22
N GLU A 88 11.71 15.11 -9.64
CA GLU A 88 12.57 16.12 -9.02
C GLU A 88 12.26 16.36 -7.53
N ASN A 89 11.01 16.21 -7.12
CA ASN A 89 10.57 16.39 -5.73
C ASN A 89 10.87 15.19 -4.84
N TYR A 90 11.04 13.99 -5.44
CA TYR A 90 11.08 12.74 -4.68
C TYR A 90 12.29 11.84 -4.98
N LYS A 91 13.15 12.15 -5.95
CA LYS A 91 14.30 11.32 -6.37
C LYS A 91 15.25 10.91 -5.24
N ASP A 92 15.38 11.76 -4.21
CA ASP A 92 16.27 11.52 -3.06
C ASP A 92 15.55 10.84 -1.87
N LYS A 93 14.23 10.63 -1.98
CA LYS A 93 13.38 10.09 -0.90
C LYS A 93 12.69 8.80 -1.28
N VAL A 94 12.54 8.54 -2.57
CA VAL A 94 11.75 7.43 -3.12
C VAL A 94 12.58 6.68 -4.15
N LYS A 95 12.59 5.36 -4.04
CA LYS A 95 13.13 4.48 -5.08
C LYS A 95 12.07 4.22 -6.14
N PHE A 96 12.33 4.61 -7.38
CA PHE A 96 11.45 4.33 -8.51
C PHE A 96 11.85 3.04 -9.20
N ILE A 97 10.89 2.12 -9.37
CA ILE A 97 11.06 0.84 -10.06
C ILE A 97 10.08 0.83 -11.24
N GLU A 98 10.51 0.36 -12.40
CA GLU A 98 9.64 0.16 -13.54
C GLU A 98 9.40 -1.33 -13.79
N ASN A 99 8.15 -1.68 -14.11
CA ASN A 99 7.82 -3.03 -14.55
C ASN A 99 8.41 -3.31 -15.95
N ASP A 100 9.06 -4.47 -16.07
CA ASP A 100 9.51 -5.01 -17.36
C ASP A 100 9.15 -6.50 -17.41
N PRO A 101 8.22 -6.93 -18.28
CA PRO A 101 7.42 -6.09 -19.20
C PRO A 101 6.44 -5.15 -18.47
N VAL A 102 6.01 -4.09 -19.17
CA VAL A 102 5.09 -3.06 -18.61
C VAL A 102 3.70 -3.61 -18.33
N ASP A 103 3.20 -4.49 -19.21
CA ASP A 103 1.83 -5.05 -19.10
C ASP A 103 1.81 -6.30 -18.23
N VAL A 104 1.79 -6.07 -16.93
CA VAL A 104 1.74 -7.13 -15.91
C VAL A 104 0.57 -6.90 -14.94
N GLY A 105 0.20 -7.96 -14.23
CA GLY A 105 -0.81 -7.91 -13.16
C GLY A 105 -0.31 -7.15 -11.93
N LEU A 106 -1.26 -6.86 -11.03
CA LEU A 106 -0.96 -6.16 -9.78
C LEU A 106 0.00 -6.96 -8.88
N SER A 107 -0.12 -8.28 -8.87
CA SER A 107 0.76 -9.18 -8.12
C SER A 107 2.22 -9.06 -8.53
N VAL A 108 2.50 -9.01 -9.85
CA VAL A 108 3.86 -8.82 -10.37
C VAL A 108 4.41 -7.44 -10.01
N SER A 109 3.60 -6.39 -10.15
CA SER A 109 4.01 -5.04 -9.76
C SER A 109 4.38 -4.99 -8.28
N LEU A 110 3.58 -5.64 -7.43
CA LEU A 110 3.85 -5.71 -5.98
C LEU A 110 5.11 -6.53 -5.68
N TYR A 111 5.27 -7.68 -6.33
CA TYR A 111 6.47 -8.52 -6.20
C TYR A 111 7.75 -7.76 -6.60
N ASN A 112 7.70 -7.01 -7.70
CA ASN A 112 8.83 -6.19 -8.15
C ASN A 112 9.21 -5.13 -7.11
N GLY A 113 8.23 -4.46 -6.50
CA GLY A 113 8.48 -3.52 -5.41
C GLY A 113 9.11 -4.20 -4.20
N LEU A 114 8.54 -5.31 -3.73
CA LEU A 114 9.03 -6.07 -2.58
C LEU A 114 10.43 -6.64 -2.79
N SER A 115 10.75 -7.11 -4.00
CA SER A 115 12.08 -7.63 -4.35
C SER A 115 13.17 -6.55 -4.30
N ASN A 116 12.77 -5.29 -4.33
CA ASN A 116 13.67 -4.13 -4.26
C ASN A 116 13.74 -3.50 -2.85
N SER A 117 13.13 -4.13 -1.86
CA SER A 117 13.16 -3.78 -0.44
C SER A 117 13.94 -4.81 0.37
N THR A 118 14.47 -4.38 1.51
CA THR A 118 15.20 -5.23 2.47
C THR A 118 14.52 -5.30 3.83
N SER A 119 13.43 -4.59 4.04
CA SER A 119 12.71 -4.51 5.32
C SER A 119 12.00 -5.81 5.69
N ASP A 120 11.74 -6.02 6.99
CA ASP A 120 11.02 -7.19 7.52
C ASP A 120 9.54 -7.19 7.12
N PHE A 121 8.92 -5.99 7.12
CA PHE A 121 7.52 -5.76 6.81
C PHE A 121 7.35 -4.83 5.62
N ALA A 122 6.23 -4.95 4.94
CA ALA A 122 5.85 -4.07 3.86
C ALA A 122 4.43 -3.51 4.07
N LEU A 123 4.31 -2.18 4.05
CA LEU A 123 3.06 -1.47 3.84
C LEU A 123 2.82 -1.37 2.34
N CYS A 124 1.83 -2.11 1.85
CA CYS A 124 1.47 -2.18 0.43
C CYS A 124 0.28 -1.26 0.16
N ILE A 125 0.46 -0.26 -0.69
CA ILE A 125 -0.57 0.75 -1.01
C ILE A 125 -0.69 0.97 -2.52
N THR A 126 -1.83 1.51 -2.94
CA THR A 126 -2.02 1.99 -4.33
C THR A 126 -1.90 3.50 -4.39
N ALA A 127 -1.29 4.01 -5.47
CA ALA A 127 -1.08 5.45 -5.64
C ALA A 127 -2.38 6.26 -5.83
N ASP A 128 -3.51 5.62 -6.02
CA ASP A 128 -4.82 6.23 -6.28
C ASP A 128 -5.73 6.34 -5.04
N GLN A 129 -5.15 6.24 -3.84
CA GLN A 129 -5.84 6.42 -2.55
C GLN A 129 -5.22 7.58 -1.73
N PRO A 130 -5.26 8.84 -2.21
CA PRO A 130 -4.57 9.96 -1.56
C PRO A 130 -5.15 10.34 -0.20
N THR A 131 -6.35 9.88 0.12
CA THR A 131 -7.07 10.23 1.35
C THR A 131 -6.76 9.32 2.52
N VAL A 132 -6.08 8.19 2.31
CA VAL A 132 -5.64 7.34 3.44
C VAL A 132 -4.56 8.07 4.22
N THR A 133 -4.84 8.33 5.48
CA THR A 133 -3.99 9.17 6.33
C THR A 133 -2.78 8.40 6.87
N ALA A 134 -1.73 9.14 7.20
CA ALA A 134 -0.56 8.58 7.89
C ALA A 134 -0.93 7.92 9.23
N GLU A 135 -1.97 8.43 9.91
CA GLU A 135 -2.44 7.82 11.16
C GLU A 135 -3.03 6.43 10.91
N THR A 136 -3.83 6.26 9.86
CA THR A 136 -4.37 4.95 9.47
C THR A 136 -3.24 3.98 9.09
N PHE A 137 -2.26 4.42 8.31
CA PHE A 137 -1.09 3.60 7.98
C PHE A 137 -0.27 3.21 9.21
N ARG A 138 -0.05 4.14 10.16
CA ARG A 138 0.64 3.86 11.42
C ARG A 138 -0.10 2.80 12.24
N ASN A 139 -1.42 2.92 12.38
CA ASN A 139 -2.23 1.93 13.09
C ASN A 139 -2.14 0.54 12.41
N MET A 140 -2.06 0.49 11.08
CA MET A 140 -1.88 -0.78 10.36
C MET A 140 -0.52 -1.41 10.68
N ILE A 141 0.57 -0.64 10.67
CA ILE A 141 1.91 -1.11 10.99
C ILE A 141 1.95 -1.61 12.45
N GLU A 142 1.46 -0.81 13.39
CA GLU A 142 1.44 -1.14 14.80
C GLU A 142 0.67 -2.44 15.09
N VAL A 143 -0.53 -2.62 14.52
CA VAL A 143 -1.33 -3.84 14.73
C VAL A 143 -0.63 -5.07 14.15
N SER A 144 -0.03 -4.98 12.97
CA SER A 144 0.67 -6.11 12.36
C SER A 144 1.89 -6.51 13.20
N GLN A 145 2.72 -5.53 13.58
CA GLN A 145 3.99 -5.78 14.29
C GLN A 145 3.82 -6.08 15.79
N SER A 146 2.76 -5.59 16.43
CA SER A 146 2.49 -5.81 17.87
C SER A 146 1.57 -6.99 18.14
N SER A 147 1.17 -7.75 17.13
CA SER A 147 0.35 -8.95 17.32
C SER A 147 1.14 -10.06 18.04
N GLU A 148 0.45 -11.03 18.61
CA GLU A 148 1.09 -12.21 19.24
C GLU A 148 1.96 -13.02 18.27
N ASP A 149 1.60 -13.00 16.99
CA ASP A 149 2.33 -13.67 15.91
C ASP A 149 2.48 -12.72 14.71
N PRO A 150 3.45 -11.77 14.74
CA PRO A 150 3.61 -10.76 13.72
C PRO A 150 3.85 -11.34 12.32
N TYR A 151 4.59 -12.44 12.23
CA TYR A 151 4.92 -13.06 10.94
C TYR A 151 3.78 -13.85 10.31
N ASN A 152 2.68 -14.09 11.03
CA ASN A 152 1.44 -14.67 10.52
C ASN A 152 0.25 -13.71 10.59
N THR A 153 0.49 -12.42 10.85
CA THR A 153 -0.57 -11.40 10.93
C THR A 153 -0.46 -10.38 9.82
N ILE A 154 -1.57 -10.16 9.12
CA ILE A 154 -1.75 -9.12 8.11
C ILE A 154 -2.78 -8.12 8.64
N SER A 155 -2.41 -6.86 8.75
CA SER A 155 -3.36 -5.77 9.00
C SER A 155 -3.80 -5.16 7.68
N ILE A 156 -5.08 -4.85 7.53
CA ILE A 156 -5.65 -4.37 6.29
C ILE A 156 -6.71 -3.30 6.55
N LEU A 157 -6.76 -2.27 5.71
CA LEU A 157 -7.83 -1.29 5.80
C LEU A 157 -9.18 -1.99 5.58
N ARG A 158 -10.11 -1.84 6.54
CA ARG A 158 -11.37 -2.58 6.50
C ARG A 158 -12.15 -2.30 5.23
N ARG A 159 -12.86 -3.32 4.75
CA ARG A 159 -13.88 -3.19 3.70
C ARG A 159 -15.29 -3.43 4.26
N ARG A 160 -15.43 -4.32 5.25
CA ARG A 160 -16.72 -4.71 5.84
C ARG A 160 -16.67 -4.77 7.37
N LYS A 161 -15.59 -5.28 7.97
CA LYS A 161 -15.47 -5.58 9.39
C LYS A 161 -14.16 -5.03 9.95
N THR A 162 -14.15 -4.57 11.19
CA THR A 162 -12.97 -4.22 11.98
C THR A 162 -12.62 -5.34 12.95
N GLY A 163 -11.36 -5.42 13.38
CA GLY A 163 -10.87 -6.50 14.23
C GLY A 163 -10.51 -7.75 13.42
N TRP A 164 -10.44 -8.88 14.09
CA TRP A 164 -10.11 -10.15 13.44
C TRP A 164 -11.14 -10.53 12.39
N LEU A 165 -10.66 -10.85 11.19
CA LEU A 165 -11.49 -11.19 10.04
C LEU A 165 -11.68 -12.71 9.98
N ASP A 166 -12.83 -13.11 9.43
CA ASP A 166 -13.22 -14.50 9.19
C ASP A 166 -13.17 -14.89 7.70
N THR A 167 -12.76 -13.95 6.84
CA THR A 167 -12.56 -14.15 5.41
C THR A 167 -11.67 -13.08 4.82
N ALA A 168 -10.93 -13.41 3.77
CA ALA A 168 -10.18 -12.45 2.96
C ALA A 168 -10.92 -12.06 1.67
N GLU A 169 -12.19 -12.44 1.50
CA GLU A 169 -12.95 -12.11 0.30
C GLU A 169 -13.19 -10.61 0.15
N GLY A 170 -12.91 -10.08 -1.06
CA GLY A 170 -13.07 -8.67 -1.39
C GLY A 170 -12.01 -7.74 -0.78
N LEU A 171 -10.99 -8.30 -0.13
CA LEU A 171 -9.87 -7.52 0.41
C LEU A 171 -8.88 -7.11 -0.69
N GLY A 172 -8.15 -6.03 -0.42
CA GLY A 172 -7.13 -5.48 -1.29
C GLY A 172 -6.25 -4.48 -0.54
N MET A 173 -5.48 -3.66 -1.23
CA MET A 173 -4.68 -2.61 -0.62
C MET A 173 -5.56 -1.47 -0.06
N PRO A 174 -5.07 -0.74 0.98
CA PRO A 174 -3.78 -0.92 1.64
C PRO A 174 -3.78 -2.04 2.68
N PHE A 175 -2.62 -2.67 2.87
CA PHE A 175 -2.38 -3.65 3.93
C PHE A 175 -0.89 -3.68 4.34
N VAL A 176 -0.60 -4.22 5.55
CA VAL A 176 0.75 -4.50 6.04
C VAL A 176 0.92 -6.00 6.19
N ALA A 177 2.02 -6.52 5.69
CA ALA A 177 2.36 -7.94 5.77
C ALA A 177 3.87 -8.15 5.97
N PRO A 178 4.30 -9.29 6.55
CA PRO A 178 5.68 -9.73 6.51
C PRO A 178 6.16 -9.90 5.06
N ARG A 179 7.23 -9.18 4.69
CA ARG A 179 7.70 -9.07 3.30
C ARG A 179 8.01 -10.41 2.66
N GLU A 180 8.84 -11.21 3.30
CA GLU A 180 9.26 -12.50 2.72
C GLU A 180 8.11 -13.49 2.57
N ASN A 181 7.19 -13.52 3.53
CA ASN A 181 6.02 -14.38 3.46
C ASN A 181 5.12 -13.96 2.29
N LEU A 182 4.84 -12.66 2.16
CA LEU A 182 4.06 -12.14 1.05
C LEU A 182 4.71 -12.45 -0.30
N MET A 183 6.03 -12.29 -0.43
CA MET A 183 6.75 -12.57 -1.67
C MET A 183 6.57 -14.03 -2.14
N ARG A 184 6.58 -15.00 -1.22
CA ARG A 184 6.37 -16.43 -1.57
C ARG A 184 5.02 -16.68 -2.23
N TYR A 185 3.98 -15.95 -1.83
CA TYR A 185 2.64 -16.05 -2.42
C TYR A 185 2.49 -15.29 -3.74
N LEU A 186 3.31 -14.26 -3.96
CA LEU A 186 3.30 -13.47 -5.19
C LEU A 186 4.21 -14.06 -6.28
N GLU A 187 5.14 -14.92 -5.92
CA GLU A 187 6.10 -15.53 -6.85
C GLU A 187 5.36 -16.32 -7.93
N ASN A 188 5.67 -16.01 -9.20
CA ASN A 188 5.05 -16.60 -10.39
C ASN A 188 3.54 -16.33 -10.56
N GLU A 189 2.95 -15.46 -9.74
CA GLU A 189 1.57 -15.03 -9.91
C GLU A 189 1.51 -13.77 -10.82
N ASN A 190 0.56 -13.76 -11.77
CA ASN A 190 0.32 -12.62 -12.65
C ASN A 190 -1.19 -12.32 -12.70
N ASP A 191 -1.76 -11.92 -11.57
CA ASP A 191 -3.20 -11.75 -11.40
C ASP A 191 -3.52 -10.56 -10.46
N ASN A 192 -4.80 -10.43 -10.14
CA ASN A 192 -5.30 -9.56 -9.09
C ASN A 192 -4.88 -10.06 -7.70
N LEU A 193 -4.87 -9.15 -6.74
CA LEU A 193 -4.40 -9.43 -5.39
C LEU A 193 -5.38 -10.28 -4.55
N ASN A 194 -6.71 -10.12 -4.75
CA ASN A 194 -7.68 -10.78 -3.87
C ASN A 194 -7.61 -12.31 -3.86
N PRO A 195 -7.42 -13.03 -4.98
CA PRO A 195 -7.20 -14.47 -4.95
C PRO A 195 -6.00 -14.88 -4.10
N ILE A 196 -4.92 -14.09 -4.15
CA ILE A 196 -3.68 -14.34 -3.40
C ILE A 196 -3.93 -14.13 -1.90
N LEU A 197 -4.60 -13.04 -1.51
CA LEU A 197 -4.96 -12.80 -0.11
C LEU A 197 -5.85 -13.89 0.46
N ARG A 198 -6.78 -14.44 -0.34
CA ARG A 198 -7.60 -15.59 0.08
C ARG A 198 -6.75 -16.83 0.33
N LYS A 199 -5.82 -17.14 -0.58
CA LYS A 199 -4.89 -18.27 -0.40
C LYS A 199 -4.06 -18.11 0.89
N ILE A 200 -3.53 -16.92 1.15
CA ILE A 200 -2.82 -16.62 2.39
C ILE A 200 -3.71 -16.85 3.62
N PHE A 201 -4.97 -16.41 3.56
CA PHE A 201 -5.94 -16.61 4.63
C PHE A 201 -6.25 -18.10 4.85
N ASP A 202 -6.47 -18.86 3.78
CA ASP A 202 -6.77 -20.29 3.81
C ASP A 202 -5.60 -21.13 4.36
N ASP A 203 -4.36 -20.64 4.16
CA ASP A 203 -3.12 -21.22 4.73
C ASP A 203 -2.91 -20.86 6.22
N GLY A 204 -3.89 -20.18 6.85
CA GLY A 204 -3.94 -19.96 8.30
C GLY A 204 -3.38 -18.62 8.79
N TYR A 205 -3.02 -17.69 7.89
CA TYR A 205 -2.66 -16.33 8.30
C TYR A 205 -3.87 -15.60 8.89
N LYS A 206 -3.61 -14.81 9.91
CA LYS A 206 -4.63 -14.00 10.58
C LYS A 206 -4.72 -12.62 9.93
N PHE A 207 -5.93 -12.17 9.67
CA PHE A 207 -6.19 -10.86 9.10
C PHE A 207 -6.90 -9.97 10.11
N TYR A 208 -6.43 -8.74 10.26
CA TYR A 208 -7.02 -7.74 11.16
C TYR A 208 -7.47 -6.50 10.38
N GLY A 209 -8.77 -6.23 10.40
CA GLY A 209 -9.38 -5.07 9.73
C GLY A 209 -9.20 -3.79 10.54
N ILE A 210 -8.46 -2.83 10.00
CA ILE A 210 -8.25 -1.49 10.60
C ILE A 210 -9.42 -0.59 10.21
N LYS A 211 -9.99 0.12 11.18
CA LYS A 211 -11.02 1.12 10.94
C LYS A 211 -10.41 2.36 10.29
N GLU A 212 -11.05 2.86 9.24
CA GLU A 212 -10.74 4.15 8.65
C GLU A 212 -10.98 5.31 9.63
N LYS A 213 -10.25 6.41 9.46
CA LYS A 213 -10.47 7.66 10.20
C LYS A 213 -11.64 8.47 9.62
N ASN A 214 -11.81 8.40 8.32
CA ASN A 214 -12.93 8.99 7.61
C ASN A 214 -13.29 8.12 6.40
N GLU A 215 -14.52 8.23 5.92
CA GLU A 215 -15.04 7.39 4.83
C GLU A 215 -14.30 7.59 3.49
N LYS A 216 -13.67 8.76 3.26
CA LYS A 216 -12.91 9.01 2.04
C LYS A 216 -11.68 8.11 1.93
N GLU A 217 -11.14 7.61 3.06
CA GLU A 217 -10.03 6.63 3.04
C GLU A 217 -10.38 5.31 2.33
N LEU A 218 -11.68 4.99 2.20
CA LEU A 218 -12.15 3.78 1.53
C LEU A 218 -12.30 3.97 0.00
N LEU A 219 -12.09 5.18 -0.52
CA LEU A 219 -12.29 5.49 -1.92
C LEU A 219 -10.97 5.31 -2.71
N ASN A 220 -11.07 4.61 -3.84
CA ASN A 220 -10.01 4.55 -4.85
C ASN A 220 -10.47 5.39 -6.05
N ILE A 221 -9.59 6.20 -6.60
CA ILE A 221 -9.87 6.95 -7.83
C ILE A 221 -9.78 5.98 -9.02
N ASN A 222 -10.91 5.42 -9.43
CA ASN A 222 -11.01 4.54 -10.60
C ASN A 222 -11.71 5.23 -11.76
N HIS A 223 -12.73 6.02 -11.47
CA HIS A 223 -13.57 6.79 -12.38
C HIS A 223 -13.40 8.28 -12.12
N TYR A 224 -13.77 9.10 -13.10
CA TYR A 224 -13.72 10.55 -12.93
C TYR A 224 -14.65 11.04 -11.80
N ASP A 225 -15.80 10.37 -11.59
CA ASP A 225 -16.71 10.66 -10.50
C ASP A 225 -16.10 10.35 -9.11
N ASP A 226 -15.22 9.36 -9.01
CA ASP A 226 -14.52 9.07 -7.76
C ASP A 226 -13.58 10.24 -7.41
N TYR A 227 -12.89 10.79 -8.40
CA TYR A 227 -12.04 11.97 -8.21
C TYR A 227 -12.85 13.19 -7.77
N LEU A 228 -14.01 13.47 -8.40
CA LEU A 228 -14.86 14.59 -8.00
C LEU A 228 -15.35 14.47 -6.55
N LYS A 229 -15.74 13.25 -6.11
CA LYS A 229 -16.14 13.00 -4.71
C LYS A 229 -15.05 13.28 -3.68
N LEU A 230 -13.77 13.22 -4.08
CA LEU A 230 -12.68 13.53 -3.17
C LEU A 230 -12.41 15.03 -3.04
N LEU A 231 -12.83 15.83 -4.03
CA LEU A 231 -12.69 17.29 -4.01
C LEU A 231 -13.76 17.99 -3.17
N ASP A 232 -14.95 17.35 -3.01
CA ASP A 232 -16.06 17.83 -2.17
C ASP A 232 -15.74 17.65 -0.66
#